data_584676faf3793f793b8a29f602fff634
#
_entry.id   584676faf3793f793b8a29f602fff634
#
_cell.length_a   1.000
_cell.length_b   1.000
_cell.length_c   1.000
_cell.angle_alpha   90.00
_cell.angle_beta   90.00
_cell.angle_gamma   90.00
#
_symmetry.space_group_name_H-M   'P 1'
#
loop_
_entity.id
_entity.type
_entity.pdbx_description
1 polymer ?
#
loop_
_entity_poly.entity_id
_entity_poly.type
_entity_poly.pdbx_seq_one_letter_code
_entity_poly.pdbx_strand_id
1 'polypeptide(L)'
;ADKIYVSPQGYVEWFGYSVDYVFLKGTLEKLDIEPQIFYAGKFKSATEPFRMDKMTPENQLQTSVWMNDLYSDLLQKTSEMRKIDTAVLHQLANEGKIQNAADAANYKIVDGLKYDDEVKDEIKSKLKAGKYEKIDFVTINTYLAANNLGKASGEKIALIYAEGDIIDGKSEQGTIGSETYRSLIRKARLDQSIKAIVLRVNSGGGSAMASENILRELSLAKQEKPVVVSFGDVAASGGYYISCAADSIFALPVTITGSIGVFGIIPNMQGFFKNKLGITFDGVKTGPYADAATVTRPMNENEKKMIQASVEMIYTQFKQRVADGRKLDTAYVDSIAQGRVWTGVRAKEIGLIDRFGGLDEAVSCAARMAKLTDYRLREYPAPENIFDQLFGKDEPMNYSDRLKKEMGEENYKVYMELKRIKEMTNTVQARLPFQFFIN
;
A
#
# COMPACT_ATOMS: atom_id res chain seq x y z
N ALA A 1 22.82 10.48 4.08
CA ALA A 1 24.24 10.17 3.85
C ALA A 1 25.08 11.43 4.03
N ASP A 2 26.32 11.30 4.55
CA ASP A 2 27.24 12.44 4.72
C ASP A 2 27.77 12.92 3.37
N LYS A 3 27.90 12.00 2.42
CA LYS A 3 28.37 12.26 1.06
C LYS A 3 27.56 11.46 0.06
N ILE A 4 27.24 12.09 -1.06
CA ILE A 4 26.61 11.47 -2.22
C ILE A 4 27.50 11.72 -3.44
N TYR A 5 27.95 10.65 -4.08
CA TYR A 5 28.72 10.71 -5.29
C TYR A 5 27.94 10.05 -6.44
N VAL A 6 28.14 10.55 -7.63
CA VAL A 6 27.63 9.93 -8.86
C VAL A 6 28.79 9.64 -9.82
N SER A 7 28.71 8.53 -10.54
CA SER A 7 29.71 8.22 -11.57
C SER A 7 29.78 9.36 -12.60
N PRO A 8 30.99 9.73 -13.10
CA PRO A 8 31.12 10.77 -14.13
C PRO A 8 30.27 10.55 -15.38
N GLN A 9 29.94 9.29 -15.72
CA GLN A 9 29.07 8.91 -16.82
C GLN A 9 27.64 8.59 -16.38
N GLY A 10 27.33 8.79 -15.10
CA GLY A 10 25.98 8.63 -14.54
C GLY A 10 25.10 9.86 -14.77
N TYR A 11 23.89 9.79 -14.28
CA TYR A 11 22.95 10.93 -14.30
C TYR A 11 22.14 10.98 -13.03
N VAL A 12 21.52 12.13 -12.78
CA VAL A 12 20.59 12.37 -11.68
C VAL A 12 19.33 12.97 -12.32
N GLU A 13 18.20 12.32 -12.10
CA GLU A 13 16.93 12.85 -12.54
C GLU A 13 16.40 13.87 -11.53
N TRP A 14 16.14 15.09 -12.00
CA TRP A 14 15.60 16.18 -11.20
C TRP A 14 14.54 16.95 -12.00
N PHE A 15 13.40 16.28 -12.31
CA PHE A 15 12.37 16.83 -13.22
C PHE A 15 10.99 16.98 -12.54
N GLY A 16 10.86 16.61 -11.26
CA GLY A 16 9.57 16.55 -10.55
C GLY A 16 8.86 15.20 -10.73
N TYR A 17 7.59 15.17 -10.39
CA TYR A 17 6.77 13.96 -10.42
C TYR A 17 5.70 14.04 -11.51
N SER A 18 5.43 12.92 -12.15
CA SER A 18 4.29 12.72 -13.03
C SER A 18 3.57 11.42 -12.69
N VAL A 19 2.28 11.34 -13.00
CA VAL A 19 1.50 10.11 -12.91
C VAL A 19 0.56 10.03 -14.11
N ASP A 20 0.56 8.88 -14.77
CA ASP A 20 -0.34 8.57 -15.86
C ASP A 20 -1.31 7.48 -15.42
N TYR A 21 -2.59 7.68 -15.75
CA TYR A 21 -3.65 6.70 -15.50
C TYR A 21 -4.03 6.00 -16.81
N VAL A 22 -4.11 4.69 -16.76
CA VAL A 22 -4.58 3.89 -17.88
C VAL A 22 -6.10 3.77 -17.85
N PHE A 23 -6.76 4.06 -18.97
CA PHE A 23 -8.21 3.94 -19.14
C PHE A 23 -8.53 2.81 -20.09
N LEU A 24 -9.32 1.86 -19.65
CA LEU A 24 -9.61 0.60 -20.34
C LEU A 24 -11.02 0.56 -20.97
N LYS A 25 -11.81 1.63 -20.82
CA LYS A 25 -13.19 1.70 -21.34
C LYS A 25 -13.26 1.31 -22.82
N GLY A 26 -12.44 1.95 -23.68
CA GLY A 26 -12.42 1.64 -25.10
C GLY A 26 -11.97 0.20 -25.42
N THR A 27 -11.13 -0.40 -24.60
CA THR A 27 -10.75 -1.81 -24.73
C THR A 27 -11.93 -2.72 -24.40
N LEU A 28 -12.64 -2.43 -23.30
CA LEU A 28 -13.83 -3.19 -22.90
C LEU A 28 -14.95 -3.09 -23.94
N GLU A 29 -15.17 -1.90 -24.50
CA GLU A 29 -16.15 -1.68 -25.61
C GLU A 29 -15.78 -2.52 -26.86
N LYS A 30 -14.50 -2.55 -27.26
CA LYS A 30 -14.03 -3.40 -28.39
C LYS A 30 -14.20 -4.89 -28.12
N LEU A 31 -14.16 -5.30 -26.86
CA LEU A 31 -14.39 -6.69 -26.45
C LEU A 31 -15.87 -7.00 -26.20
N ASP A 32 -16.78 -6.06 -26.39
CA ASP A 32 -18.20 -6.18 -26.05
C ASP A 32 -18.43 -6.57 -24.58
N ILE A 33 -17.61 -6.03 -23.67
CA ILE A 33 -17.73 -6.18 -22.21
C ILE A 33 -18.26 -4.87 -21.63
N GLU A 34 -19.37 -4.92 -20.92
CA GLU A 34 -19.98 -3.76 -20.26
C GLU A 34 -19.72 -3.84 -18.74
N PRO A 35 -18.86 -2.99 -18.16
CA PRO A 35 -18.67 -2.94 -16.71
C PRO A 35 -19.88 -2.28 -16.04
N GLN A 36 -20.63 -3.02 -15.25
CA GLN A 36 -21.70 -2.50 -14.40
C GLN A 36 -21.09 -2.07 -13.06
N ILE A 37 -21.02 -0.75 -12.83
CA ILE A 37 -20.23 -0.14 -11.78
C ILE A 37 -21.14 0.50 -10.73
N PHE A 38 -20.86 0.19 -9.47
CA PHE A 38 -21.54 0.70 -8.29
C PHE A 38 -20.47 1.31 -7.36
N TYR A 39 -20.67 2.52 -6.87
CA TYR A 39 -19.70 3.15 -6.00
C TYR A 39 -20.33 4.19 -5.08
N ALA A 40 -19.65 4.46 -3.96
CA ALA A 40 -19.99 5.52 -3.03
C ALA A 40 -18.76 6.39 -2.74
N GLY A 41 -18.96 7.70 -2.86
CA GLY A 41 -17.93 8.71 -2.69
C GLY A 41 -17.45 9.30 -4.03
N LYS A 42 -17.59 10.62 -4.19
CA LYS A 42 -17.30 11.35 -5.44
C LYS A 42 -15.83 11.32 -5.86
N PHE A 43 -14.91 11.08 -4.90
CA PHE A 43 -13.47 10.95 -5.16
C PHE A 43 -13.01 9.48 -5.30
N LYS A 44 -13.94 8.50 -5.25
CA LYS A 44 -13.59 7.08 -5.41
C LYS A 44 -13.30 6.74 -6.87
N SER A 45 -12.16 7.19 -7.35
CA SER A 45 -11.72 7.13 -8.74
C SER A 45 -11.24 5.74 -9.20
N ALA A 46 -11.20 4.73 -8.31
CA ALA A 46 -10.80 3.36 -8.64
C ALA A 46 -11.61 2.73 -9.79
N THR A 47 -12.82 3.24 -10.05
CA THR A 47 -13.69 2.77 -11.13
C THR A 47 -13.51 3.53 -12.45
N GLU A 48 -12.83 4.69 -12.44
CA GLU A 48 -12.69 5.53 -13.62
C GLU A 48 -11.98 4.82 -14.79
N PRO A 49 -10.94 4.01 -14.58
CA PRO A 49 -10.30 3.26 -15.63
C PRO A 49 -11.26 2.41 -16.49
N PHE A 50 -12.38 1.98 -15.91
CA PHE A 50 -13.33 1.08 -16.56
C PHE A 50 -14.52 1.80 -17.19
N ARG A 51 -14.81 3.08 -16.81
CA ARG A 51 -16.00 3.83 -17.24
C ARG A 51 -15.74 5.16 -17.93
N MET A 52 -14.50 5.65 -17.87
CA MET A 52 -14.11 6.95 -18.39
C MET A 52 -12.96 6.80 -19.40
N ASP A 53 -12.77 7.84 -20.21
CA ASP A 53 -11.65 7.95 -21.15
C ASP A 53 -10.55 8.90 -20.63
N LYS A 54 -10.82 9.58 -19.54
CA LYS A 54 -9.91 10.52 -18.86
C LYS A 54 -10.34 10.70 -17.40
N MET A 55 -9.46 11.28 -16.60
CA MET A 55 -9.74 11.61 -15.19
C MET A 55 -10.92 12.58 -15.06
N THR A 56 -11.76 12.35 -14.04
CA THR A 56 -12.74 13.35 -13.61
C THR A 56 -12.05 14.56 -12.95
N PRO A 57 -12.73 15.74 -12.85
CA PRO A 57 -12.20 16.88 -12.13
C PRO A 57 -11.83 16.57 -10.67
N GLU A 58 -12.62 15.75 -9.98
CA GLU A 58 -12.36 15.32 -8.61
C GLU A 58 -11.09 14.48 -8.53
N ASN A 59 -10.88 13.56 -9.47
CA ASN A 59 -9.66 12.76 -9.52
C ASN A 59 -8.43 13.61 -9.86
N GLN A 60 -8.55 14.54 -10.82
CA GLN A 60 -7.47 15.50 -11.12
C GLN A 60 -7.11 16.33 -9.89
N LEU A 61 -8.12 16.84 -9.18
CA LEU A 61 -7.91 17.63 -7.97
C LEU A 61 -7.16 16.85 -6.90
N GLN A 62 -7.65 15.65 -6.52
CA GLN A 62 -6.99 14.87 -5.47
C GLN A 62 -5.59 14.45 -5.87
N THR A 63 -5.39 14.06 -7.14
CA THR A 63 -4.08 13.66 -7.66
C THR A 63 -3.09 14.82 -7.61
N SER A 64 -3.49 16.00 -8.09
CA SER A 64 -2.64 17.19 -8.01
C SER A 64 -2.27 17.54 -6.56
N VAL A 65 -3.22 17.42 -5.63
CA VAL A 65 -2.98 17.72 -4.22
C VAL A 65 -1.93 16.80 -3.61
N TRP A 66 -2.10 15.47 -3.70
CA TRP A 66 -1.14 14.57 -3.08
C TRP A 66 0.23 14.56 -3.79
N MET A 67 0.27 14.72 -5.11
CA MET A 67 1.54 14.86 -5.85
C MET A 67 2.32 16.10 -5.40
N ASN A 68 1.63 17.25 -5.28
CA ASN A 68 2.28 18.47 -4.80
C ASN A 68 2.76 18.36 -3.36
N ASP A 69 2.03 17.67 -2.48
CA ASP A 69 2.48 17.40 -1.11
C ASP A 69 3.77 16.56 -1.10
N LEU A 70 3.84 15.48 -1.90
CA LEU A 70 5.04 14.65 -2.02
C LEU A 70 6.22 15.43 -2.59
N TYR A 71 5.97 16.20 -3.64
CA TYR A 71 7.01 17.01 -4.27
C TYR A 71 7.53 18.11 -3.33
N SER A 72 6.64 18.76 -2.59
CA SER A 72 7.02 19.77 -1.60
C SER A 72 7.88 19.17 -0.48
N ASP A 73 7.58 17.97 0.01
CA ASP A 73 8.40 17.25 1.00
C ASP A 73 9.80 16.93 0.44
N LEU A 74 9.90 16.47 -0.81
CA LEU A 74 11.18 16.25 -1.49
C LEU A 74 12.01 17.54 -1.56
N LEU A 75 11.41 18.64 -2.02
CA LEU A 75 12.09 19.92 -2.12
C LEU A 75 12.56 20.42 -0.75
N GLN A 76 11.71 20.33 0.28
CA GLN A 76 12.03 20.78 1.62
C GLN A 76 13.18 19.96 2.23
N LYS A 77 13.12 18.65 2.17
CA LYS A 77 14.18 17.77 2.70
C LYS A 77 15.49 17.95 1.96
N THR A 78 15.43 18.10 0.64
CA THR A 78 16.63 18.39 -0.15
C THR A 78 17.21 19.76 0.21
N SER A 79 16.37 20.78 0.36
CA SER A 79 16.78 22.12 0.80
C SER A 79 17.47 22.09 2.17
N GLU A 80 16.89 21.40 3.14
CA GLU A 80 17.45 21.23 4.50
C GLU A 80 18.82 20.55 4.48
N MET A 81 18.96 19.48 3.66
CA MET A 81 20.20 18.70 3.58
C MET A 81 21.28 19.38 2.73
N ARG A 82 20.92 20.00 1.62
CA ARG A 82 21.84 20.57 0.64
C ARG A 82 22.08 22.06 0.84
N LYS A 83 21.30 22.72 1.71
CA LYS A 83 21.32 24.17 1.94
C LYS A 83 21.08 24.98 0.67
N ILE A 84 20.16 24.48 -0.17
CA ILE A 84 19.69 25.13 -1.40
C ILE A 84 18.23 25.54 -1.17
N ASP A 85 17.88 26.78 -1.54
CA ASP A 85 16.50 27.25 -1.40
C ASP A 85 15.53 26.40 -2.22
N THR A 86 14.34 26.11 -1.67
CA THR A 86 13.31 25.30 -2.35
C THR A 86 12.87 25.89 -3.68
N ALA A 87 12.82 27.24 -3.80
CA ALA A 87 12.49 27.90 -5.06
C ALA A 87 13.56 27.64 -6.12
N VAL A 88 14.85 27.61 -5.74
CA VAL A 88 15.94 27.26 -6.66
C VAL A 88 15.84 25.80 -7.08
N LEU A 89 15.60 24.89 -6.15
CA LEU A 89 15.40 23.47 -6.46
C LEU A 89 14.23 23.25 -7.43
N HIS A 90 13.12 23.95 -7.20
CA HIS A 90 11.96 23.92 -8.10
C HIS A 90 12.28 24.49 -9.48
N GLN A 91 13.01 25.61 -9.54
CA GLN A 91 13.45 26.20 -10.82
C GLN A 91 14.36 25.26 -11.61
N LEU A 92 15.31 24.57 -10.96
CA LEU A 92 16.18 23.60 -11.60
C LEU A 92 15.38 22.46 -12.27
N ALA A 93 14.32 21.98 -11.62
CA ALA A 93 13.43 20.97 -12.17
C ALA A 93 12.64 21.52 -13.38
N ASN A 94 12.00 22.70 -13.23
CA ASN A 94 11.16 23.29 -14.27
C ASN A 94 11.93 23.65 -15.54
N GLU A 95 13.18 24.07 -15.39
CA GLU A 95 14.04 24.45 -16.51
C GLU A 95 14.88 23.28 -17.05
N GLY A 96 14.77 22.09 -16.44
CA GLY A 96 15.54 20.91 -16.84
C GLY A 96 17.06 21.14 -16.81
N LYS A 97 17.55 21.86 -15.78
CA LYS A 97 18.96 22.27 -15.69
C LYS A 97 19.92 21.14 -15.38
N ILE A 98 19.44 20.05 -14.82
CA ILE A 98 20.25 18.89 -14.44
C ILE A 98 20.05 17.81 -15.51
N GLN A 99 20.97 17.73 -16.46
CA GLN A 99 20.92 16.83 -17.61
C GLN A 99 21.99 15.74 -17.56
N ASN A 100 23.00 15.91 -16.73
CA ASN A 100 24.13 15.00 -16.57
C ASN A 100 24.71 15.08 -15.14
N ALA A 101 25.68 14.19 -14.87
CA ALA A 101 26.33 14.12 -13.56
C ALA A 101 27.06 15.42 -13.19
N ALA A 102 27.67 16.10 -14.16
CA ALA A 102 28.38 17.35 -13.91
C ALA A 102 27.43 18.48 -13.47
N ASP A 103 26.24 18.57 -14.08
CA ASP A 103 25.23 19.54 -13.67
C ASP A 103 24.78 19.28 -12.22
N ALA A 104 24.55 18.02 -11.86
CA ALA A 104 24.15 17.65 -10.51
C ALA A 104 25.21 18.07 -9.46
N ALA A 105 26.50 17.95 -9.79
CA ALA A 105 27.58 18.41 -8.94
C ALA A 105 27.68 19.93 -8.90
N ASN A 106 27.59 20.61 -10.07
CA ASN A 106 27.66 22.07 -10.18
C ASN A 106 26.55 22.76 -9.39
N TYR A 107 25.32 22.20 -9.44
CA TYR A 107 24.16 22.68 -8.67
C TYR A 107 24.12 22.13 -7.23
N LYS A 108 25.16 21.38 -6.79
CA LYS A 108 25.31 20.86 -5.43
C LYS A 108 24.22 19.87 -4.99
N ILE A 109 23.54 19.25 -5.92
CA ILE A 109 22.60 18.15 -5.64
C ILE A 109 23.37 16.92 -5.13
N VAL A 110 24.57 16.69 -5.68
CA VAL A 110 25.53 15.70 -5.20
C VAL A 110 26.82 16.37 -4.74
N ASP A 111 27.66 15.68 -3.97
CA ASP A 111 28.92 16.21 -3.43
C ASP A 111 30.08 16.15 -4.42
N GLY A 112 29.92 15.40 -5.51
CA GLY A 112 30.94 15.29 -6.55
C GLY A 112 30.77 14.08 -7.45
N LEU A 113 31.71 13.99 -8.39
CA LEU A 113 31.80 12.88 -9.35
C LEU A 113 32.92 11.95 -8.91
N LYS A 114 32.61 10.67 -8.72
CA LYS A 114 33.62 9.66 -8.37
C LYS A 114 33.23 8.30 -8.96
N TYR A 115 34.24 7.57 -9.37
CA TYR A 115 34.13 6.14 -9.62
C TYR A 115 34.11 5.35 -8.30
N ASP A 116 33.68 4.10 -8.32
CA ASP A 116 33.57 3.22 -7.16
C ASP A 116 34.92 3.01 -6.44
N ASP A 117 36.02 2.90 -7.18
CA ASP A 117 37.38 2.79 -6.62
C ASP A 117 37.78 4.06 -5.89
N GLU A 118 37.50 5.24 -6.39
CA GLU A 118 37.79 6.52 -5.73
C GLU A 118 36.94 6.68 -4.43
N VAL A 119 35.71 6.19 -4.41
CA VAL A 119 34.88 6.15 -3.19
C VAL A 119 35.49 5.18 -2.17
N LYS A 120 35.95 4.01 -2.61
CA LYS A 120 36.65 3.03 -1.76
C LYS A 120 37.92 3.57 -1.21
N ASP A 121 38.70 4.31 -2.00
CA ASP A 121 39.94 4.96 -1.53
C ASP A 121 39.64 6.04 -0.48
N GLU A 122 38.57 6.81 -0.62
CA GLU A 122 38.14 7.76 0.40
C GLU A 122 37.74 7.03 1.71
N ILE A 123 37.02 5.92 1.60
CA ILE A 123 36.67 5.10 2.79
C ILE A 123 37.91 4.55 3.45
N LYS A 124 38.90 3.99 2.70
CA LYS A 124 40.17 3.52 3.22
C LYS A 124 40.94 4.63 3.95
N SER A 125 40.98 5.82 3.34
CA SER A 125 41.62 6.98 3.96
C SER A 125 41.00 7.34 5.31
N LYS A 126 39.65 7.33 5.40
CA LYS A 126 38.95 7.56 6.68
C LYS A 126 39.21 6.47 7.71
N LEU A 127 39.32 5.21 7.26
CA LEU A 127 39.62 4.05 8.11
C LEU A 127 41.12 3.97 8.45
N LYS A 128 41.98 4.79 7.86
CA LYS A 128 43.46 4.71 7.96
C LYS A 128 43.98 3.36 7.47
N ALA A 129 43.31 2.74 6.55
CA ALA A 129 43.66 1.45 5.96
C ALA A 129 44.67 1.63 4.81
N GLY A 130 45.56 0.65 4.63
CA GLY A 130 46.52 0.64 3.54
C GLY A 130 45.89 0.46 2.17
N LYS A 131 46.59 0.90 1.11
CA LYS A 131 46.09 0.84 -0.30
C LYS A 131 45.56 -0.56 -0.69
N TYR A 132 46.25 -1.61 -0.29
CA TYR A 132 45.94 -3.00 -0.64
C TYR A 132 45.10 -3.72 0.42
N GLU A 133 44.79 -3.04 1.51
CA GLU A 133 43.97 -3.59 2.58
C GLU A 133 42.50 -3.68 2.13
N LYS A 134 41.79 -4.79 2.46
CA LYS A 134 40.39 -4.94 2.18
C LYS A 134 39.55 -4.10 3.13
N ILE A 135 38.45 -3.55 2.61
CA ILE A 135 37.40 -2.97 3.44
C ILE A 135 36.48 -4.10 3.86
N ASP A 136 36.37 -4.35 5.16
CA ASP A 136 35.43 -5.33 5.69
C ASP A 136 34.03 -4.70 5.76
N PHE A 137 33.25 -4.91 4.71
CA PHE A 137 31.85 -4.50 4.69
C PHE A 137 31.00 -5.47 5.51
N VAL A 138 30.20 -4.94 6.41
CA VAL A 138 29.23 -5.70 7.18
C VAL A 138 27.87 -5.55 6.52
N THR A 139 27.23 -6.66 6.17
CA THR A 139 25.86 -6.62 5.66
C THR A 139 24.88 -6.22 6.76
N ILE A 140 23.73 -5.65 6.39
CA ILE A 140 22.69 -5.28 7.35
C ILE A 140 22.28 -6.49 8.20
N ASN A 141 22.11 -7.66 7.59
CA ASN A 141 21.73 -8.89 8.31
C ASN A 141 22.81 -9.31 9.34
N THR A 142 24.08 -9.24 8.98
CA THR A 142 25.19 -9.53 9.90
C THR A 142 25.23 -8.51 11.04
N TYR A 143 25.04 -7.23 10.73
CA TYR A 143 24.99 -6.16 11.73
C TYR A 143 23.82 -6.35 12.72
N LEU A 144 22.62 -6.64 12.21
CA LEU A 144 21.43 -6.91 13.02
C LEU A 144 21.63 -8.14 13.92
N ALA A 145 22.21 -9.22 13.38
CA ALA A 145 22.52 -10.43 14.13
C ALA A 145 23.54 -10.20 15.25
N ALA A 146 24.59 -9.42 14.96
CA ALA A 146 25.65 -9.10 15.95
C ALA A 146 25.16 -8.20 17.09
N ASN A 147 24.22 -7.29 16.81
CA ASN A 147 23.68 -6.38 17.82
C ASN A 147 22.58 -6.98 18.69
N ASN A 148 22.28 -8.27 18.53
CA ASN A 148 21.34 -9.01 19.37
C ASN A 148 20.00 -8.26 19.58
N LEU A 149 19.45 -7.68 18.53
CA LEU A 149 18.15 -7.02 18.58
C LEU A 149 17.00 -8.00 18.91
N GLY A 150 17.31 -9.31 18.92
CA GLY A 150 16.46 -10.37 19.43
C GLY A 150 16.87 -10.78 20.85
N LYS A 151 16.50 -10.01 21.88
CA LYS A 151 16.67 -10.47 23.26
C LYS A 151 15.96 -11.80 23.47
N ALA A 152 16.64 -12.81 24.04
CA ALA A 152 16.11 -14.14 24.21
C ALA A 152 15.06 -14.23 25.34
N SER A 153 15.00 -13.26 26.24
CA SER A 153 14.11 -13.21 27.40
C SER A 153 13.34 -11.87 27.48
N GLY A 154 12.30 -11.85 28.27
CA GLY A 154 11.49 -10.64 28.50
C GLY A 154 10.11 -10.69 27.86
N GLU A 155 9.32 -9.70 28.19
CA GLU A 155 7.97 -9.50 27.64
C GLU A 155 8.04 -9.20 26.14
N LYS A 156 6.96 -9.50 25.41
CA LYS A 156 6.94 -9.40 23.97
C LYS A 156 6.01 -8.30 23.48
N ILE A 157 6.40 -7.67 22.38
CA ILE A 157 5.50 -6.91 21.51
C ILE A 157 5.34 -7.71 20.22
N ALA A 158 4.10 -8.02 19.85
CA ALA A 158 3.82 -8.63 18.56
C ALA A 158 3.94 -7.57 17.47
N LEU A 159 4.79 -7.81 16.47
CA LEU A 159 4.89 -7.01 15.26
C LEU A 159 4.27 -7.80 14.10
N ILE A 160 3.13 -7.33 13.61
CA ILE A 160 2.37 -7.99 12.54
C ILE A 160 2.51 -7.16 11.26
N TYR A 161 3.14 -7.74 10.25
CA TYR A 161 3.25 -7.10 8.94
C TYR A 161 2.01 -7.43 8.10
N ALA A 162 1.32 -6.40 7.60
CA ALA A 162 0.15 -6.49 6.74
C ALA A 162 0.46 -5.76 5.42
N GLU A 163 0.93 -6.52 4.44
CA GLU A 163 1.41 -6.00 3.16
C GLU A 163 0.65 -6.63 2.00
N GLY A 164 0.27 -5.79 1.02
CA GLY A 164 -0.43 -6.20 -0.19
C GLY A 164 -1.94 -6.02 -0.14
N ASP A 165 -2.62 -6.69 -1.07
CA ASP A 165 -4.07 -6.62 -1.23
C ASP A 165 -4.82 -7.40 -0.15
N ILE A 166 -5.92 -6.84 0.37
CA ILE A 166 -6.78 -7.51 1.35
C ILE A 166 -7.77 -8.42 0.64
N ILE A 167 -7.72 -9.71 0.95
CA ILE A 167 -8.55 -10.74 0.32
C ILE A 167 -9.33 -11.56 1.35
N ASP A 168 -10.42 -12.19 0.90
CA ASP A 168 -11.16 -13.16 1.71
C ASP A 168 -10.38 -14.47 1.81
N GLY A 169 -10.56 -15.20 2.94
CA GLY A 169 -9.93 -16.48 3.15
C GLY A 169 -8.47 -16.41 3.62
N LYS A 170 -7.65 -17.36 3.19
CA LYS A 170 -6.24 -17.48 3.55
C LYS A 170 -5.36 -16.56 2.71
N SER A 171 -4.23 -16.12 3.29
CA SER A 171 -3.24 -15.35 2.54
C SER A 171 -2.60 -16.19 1.44
N GLU A 172 -2.44 -15.55 0.28
CA GLU A 172 -1.48 -15.93 -0.75
C GLU A 172 -0.24 -15.04 -0.61
N GLN A 173 0.81 -15.32 -1.38
CA GLN A 173 2.03 -14.50 -1.36
C GLN A 173 1.71 -13.04 -1.73
N GLY A 174 2.14 -12.09 -0.90
CA GLY A 174 1.89 -10.66 -1.10
C GLY A 174 0.42 -10.24 -0.87
N THR A 175 -0.35 -11.02 -0.09
CA THR A 175 -1.74 -10.67 0.24
C THR A 175 -2.05 -10.76 1.74
N ILE A 176 -3.08 -10.05 2.14
CA ILE A 176 -3.61 -9.98 3.50
C ILE A 176 -4.92 -10.78 3.55
N GLY A 177 -4.83 -12.10 3.74
CA GLY A 177 -6.01 -12.97 3.85
C GLY A 177 -6.70 -12.84 5.20
N SER A 178 -8.01 -12.64 5.21
CA SER A 178 -8.78 -12.37 6.43
C SER A 178 -8.70 -13.51 7.45
N GLU A 179 -8.70 -14.77 7.04
CA GLU A 179 -8.56 -15.92 7.95
C GLU A 179 -7.17 -15.96 8.59
N THR A 180 -6.13 -15.75 7.77
CA THR A 180 -4.74 -15.76 8.24
C THR A 180 -4.51 -14.65 9.26
N TYR A 181 -4.87 -13.40 8.94
CA TYR A 181 -4.60 -12.28 9.83
C TYR A 181 -5.47 -12.29 11.09
N ARG A 182 -6.72 -12.73 11.01
CA ARG A 182 -7.53 -12.98 12.22
C ARG A 182 -6.86 -14.00 13.15
N SER A 183 -6.30 -15.09 12.58
CA SER A 183 -5.61 -16.11 13.36
C SER A 183 -4.33 -15.55 14.02
N LEU A 184 -3.52 -14.77 13.28
CA LEU A 184 -2.31 -14.14 13.80
C LEU A 184 -2.61 -13.14 14.92
N ILE A 185 -3.59 -12.26 14.71
CA ILE A 185 -4.01 -11.26 15.71
C ILE A 185 -4.58 -11.95 16.95
N ARG A 186 -5.43 -12.97 16.78
CA ARG A 186 -5.97 -13.75 17.89
C ARG A 186 -4.87 -14.47 18.67
N LYS A 187 -3.88 -15.07 18.00
CA LYS A 187 -2.72 -15.67 18.64
C LYS A 187 -1.94 -14.65 19.46
N ALA A 188 -1.70 -13.45 18.91
CA ALA A 188 -1.03 -12.37 19.63
C ALA A 188 -1.88 -11.87 20.82
N ARG A 189 -3.21 -11.78 20.67
CA ARG A 189 -4.12 -11.37 21.72
C ARG A 189 -4.13 -12.35 22.90
N LEU A 190 -4.20 -13.65 22.64
CA LEU A 190 -4.33 -14.67 23.68
C LEU A 190 -2.99 -15.08 24.32
N ASP A 191 -1.84 -14.74 23.72
CA ASP A 191 -0.52 -14.99 24.31
C ASP A 191 -0.25 -14.01 25.45
N GLN A 192 -0.25 -14.48 26.69
CA GLN A 192 -0.01 -13.65 27.89
C GLN A 192 1.39 -13.02 27.93
N SER A 193 2.38 -13.58 27.23
CA SER A 193 3.73 -13.02 27.12
C SER A 193 3.81 -11.83 26.16
N ILE A 194 2.76 -11.61 25.34
CA ILE A 194 2.64 -10.47 24.44
C ILE A 194 1.85 -9.37 25.18
N LYS A 195 2.46 -8.20 25.34
CA LYS A 195 1.88 -7.08 26.10
C LYS A 195 1.32 -5.96 25.24
N ALA A 196 1.73 -5.89 23.97
CA ALA A 196 1.21 -4.94 22.99
C ALA A 196 1.28 -5.54 21.58
N ILE A 197 0.50 -4.99 20.68
CA ILE A 197 0.48 -5.34 19.26
C ILE A 197 0.81 -4.10 18.44
N VAL A 198 1.77 -4.24 17.52
CA VAL A 198 2.05 -3.26 16.48
C VAL A 198 1.67 -3.88 15.14
N LEU A 199 0.77 -3.23 14.41
CA LEU A 199 0.38 -3.62 13.06
C LEU A 199 1.09 -2.69 12.07
N ARG A 200 1.99 -3.23 11.27
CA ARG A 200 2.63 -2.51 10.17
C ARG A 200 1.80 -2.72 8.91
N VAL A 201 1.18 -1.66 8.38
CA VAL A 201 0.28 -1.73 7.23
C VAL A 201 0.91 -1.07 6.01
N ASN A 202 1.02 -1.82 4.93
CA ASN A 202 1.39 -1.32 3.59
C ASN A 202 0.40 -1.90 2.57
N SER A 203 -0.78 -1.28 2.45
CA SER A 203 -1.92 -1.83 1.69
C SER A 203 -2.77 -0.74 1.07
N GLY A 204 -3.10 -0.91 -0.21
CA GLY A 204 -4.09 -0.11 -0.93
C GLY A 204 -5.54 -0.50 -0.62
N GLY A 205 -5.75 -1.53 0.17
CA GLY A 205 -7.06 -2.09 0.51
C GLY A 205 -7.42 -3.37 -0.23
N GLY A 206 -8.70 -3.64 -0.39
CA GLY A 206 -9.22 -4.86 -1.02
C GLY A 206 -10.65 -5.18 -0.62
N SER A 207 -10.95 -6.45 -0.29
CA SER A 207 -12.27 -6.88 0.16
C SER A 207 -12.73 -6.13 1.41
N ALA A 208 -13.90 -5.52 1.32
CA ALA A 208 -14.51 -4.82 2.46
C ALA A 208 -14.88 -5.78 3.58
N MET A 209 -15.38 -6.99 3.25
CA MET A 209 -15.71 -8.03 4.22
C MET A 209 -14.46 -8.54 4.94
N ALA A 210 -13.39 -8.80 4.22
CA ALA A 210 -12.11 -9.21 4.80
C ALA A 210 -11.59 -8.14 5.77
N SER A 211 -11.67 -6.86 5.37
CA SER A 211 -11.26 -5.72 6.20
C SER A 211 -12.06 -5.63 7.50
N GLU A 212 -13.39 -5.79 7.45
CA GLU A 212 -14.24 -5.81 8.65
C GLU A 212 -13.89 -6.98 9.59
N ASN A 213 -13.65 -8.16 9.02
CA ASN A 213 -13.27 -9.35 9.78
C ASN A 213 -11.94 -9.17 10.53
N ILE A 214 -10.94 -8.52 9.89
CA ILE A 214 -9.65 -8.22 10.50
C ILE A 214 -9.82 -7.14 11.58
N LEU A 215 -10.53 -6.04 11.26
CA LEU A 215 -10.83 -4.97 12.22
C LEU A 215 -11.51 -5.50 13.47
N ARG A 216 -12.46 -6.44 13.34
CA ARG A 216 -13.14 -7.04 14.49
C ARG A 216 -12.16 -7.70 15.44
N GLU A 217 -11.18 -8.47 14.95
CA GLU A 217 -10.20 -9.14 15.82
C GLU A 217 -9.22 -8.12 16.46
N LEU A 218 -8.83 -7.06 15.72
CA LEU A 218 -8.03 -5.96 16.26
C LEU A 218 -8.80 -5.20 17.36
N SER A 219 -10.11 -4.99 17.17
CA SER A 219 -10.96 -4.34 18.16
C SER A 219 -11.09 -5.18 19.44
N LEU A 220 -11.12 -6.51 19.34
CA LEU A 220 -11.05 -7.40 20.50
C LEU A 220 -9.69 -7.33 21.18
N ALA A 221 -8.62 -7.32 20.39
CA ALA A 221 -7.26 -7.22 20.92
C ALA A 221 -7.03 -5.91 21.69
N LYS A 222 -7.55 -4.81 21.17
CA LYS A 222 -7.47 -3.48 21.81
C LYS A 222 -8.13 -3.44 23.20
N GLN A 223 -9.13 -4.26 23.46
CA GLN A 223 -9.77 -4.33 24.79
C GLN A 223 -8.85 -4.97 25.86
N GLU A 224 -7.86 -5.74 25.43
CA GLU A 224 -6.96 -6.50 26.30
C GLU A 224 -5.54 -5.93 26.34
N LYS A 225 -5.07 -5.35 25.24
CA LYS A 225 -3.68 -4.91 25.03
C LYS A 225 -3.64 -3.65 24.16
N PRO A 226 -2.66 -2.76 24.33
CA PRO A 226 -2.43 -1.66 23.42
C PRO A 226 -2.22 -2.16 21.98
N VAL A 227 -2.94 -1.55 21.03
CA VAL A 227 -2.82 -1.79 19.59
C VAL A 227 -2.37 -0.50 18.91
N VAL A 228 -1.16 -0.49 18.40
CA VAL A 228 -0.58 0.64 17.67
C VAL A 228 -0.41 0.26 16.20
N VAL A 229 -0.69 1.20 15.32
CA VAL A 229 -0.53 1.00 13.88
C VAL A 229 0.58 1.88 13.34
N SER A 230 1.42 1.32 12.48
CA SER A 230 2.42 2.04 11.69
C SER A 230 2.13 1.86 10.21
N PHE A 231 1.89 2.95 9.50
CA PHE A 231 1.71 2.92 8.06
C PHE A 231 3.05 2.86 7.31
N GLY A 232 3.04 2.13 6.20
CA GLY A 232 4.10 2.16 5.19
C GLY A 232 3.93 3.33 4.22
N ASP A 233 4.24 3.08 2.97
CA ASP A 233 4.04 4.06 1.91
C ASP A 233 2.56 4.30 1.65
N VAL A 234 1.76 3.24 1.77
CA VAL A 234 0.32 3.26 1.54
C VAL A 234 -0.42 2.53 2.66
N ALA A 235 -1.45 3.15 3.23
CA ALA A 235 -2.42 2.47 4.08
C ALA A 235 -3.79 3.14 3.88
N ALA A 236 -4.49 2.70 2.84
CA ALA A 236 -5.67 3.39 2.36
C ALA A 236 -6.83 2.41 2.13
N SER A 237 -8.04 2.95 2.11
CA SER A 237 -9.27 2.20 1.89
C SER A 237 -9.38 1.01 2.86
N GLY A 238 -9.38 -0.25 2.43
CA GLY A 238 -9.33 -1.41 3.33
C GLY A 238 -8.15 -1.41 4.28
N GLY A 239 -6.96 -0.91 3.84
CA GLY A 239 -5.78 -0.74 4.70
C GLY A 239 -6.01 0.28 5.81
N TYR A 240 -6.71 1.39 5.53
CA TYR A 240 -7.16 2.33 6.55
C TYR A 240 -8.29 1.73 7.41
N TYR A 241 -9.21 0.97 6.80
CA TYR A 241 -10.31 0.32 7.48
C TYR A 241 -9.83 -0.56 8.64
N ILE A 242 -8.88 -1.48 8.38
CA ILE A 242 -8.34 -2.36 9.43
C ILE A 242 -7.60 -1.60 10.53
N SER A 243 -7.19 -0.36 10.27
CA SER A 243 -6.33 0.45 11.14
C SER A 243 -7.08 1.46 11.99
N CYS A 244 -8.27 1.91 11.54
CA CYS A 244 -8.94 3.11 12.06
C CYS A 244 -9.29 3.05 13.55
N ALA A 245 -9.44 1.85 14.14
CA ALA A 245 -9.78 1.67 15.55
C ALA A 245 -8.57 1.53 16.49
N ALA A 246 -7.33 1.62 15.99
CA ALA A 246 -6.13 1.51 16.82
C ALA A 246 -6.06 2.59 17.92
N ASP A 247 -5.25 2.34 18.95
CA ASP A 247 -5.01 3.32 20.04
C ASP A 247 -4.16 4.49 19.56
N SER A 248 -3.26 4.24 18.64
CA SER A 248 -2.46 5.27 17.97
C SER A 248 -2.05 4.82 16.57
N ILE A 249 -2.13 5.74 15.61
CA ILE A 249 -1.75 5.53 14.22
C ILE A 249 -0.57 6.44 13.88
N PHE A 250 0.51 5.84 13.42
CA PHE A 250 1.71 6.51 12.94
C PHE A 250 1.80 6.45 11.43
N ALA A 251 2.20 7.55 10.80
CA ALA A 251 2.48 7.61 9.37
C ALA A 251 3.63 8.60 9.10
N LEU A 252 4.28 8.47 7.95
CA LEU A 252 5.18 9.50 7.46
C LEU A 252 4.38 10.64 6.79
N PRO A 253 4.93 11.86 6.69
CA PRO A 253 4.26 12.98 6.01
C PRO A 253 3.76 12.64 4.61
N VAL A 254 4.53 11.83 3.88
CA VAL A 254 4.27 11.43 2.49
C VAL A 254 3.46 10.14 2.36
N THR A 255 3.13 9.45 3.44
CA THR A 255 2.26 8.26 3.40
C THR A 255 0.93 8.56 2.72
N ILE A 256 0.50 7.69 1.81
CA ILE A 256 -0.81 7.79 1.18
C ILE A 256 -1.84 7.01 1.99
N THR A 257 -2.95 7.68 2.38
CA THR A 257 -3.97 7.09 3.24
C THR A 257 -5.38 7.61 2.90
N GLY A 258 -6.35 7.35 3.78
CA GLY A 258 -7.74 7.74 3.55
C GLY A 258 -8.44 6.82 2.56
N SER A 259 -8.88 7.35 1.43
CA SER A 259 -9.69 6.64 0.43
C SER A 259 -10.91 5.92 1.04
N ILE A 260 -11.55 6.57 2.05
CA ILE A 260 -12.73 6.07 2.75
C ILE A 260 -13.92 6.11 1.78
N GLY A 261 -14.13 5.00 1.09
CA GLY A 261 -15.12 4.81 0.05
C GLY A 261 -15.09 3.38 -0.47
N VAL A 262 -16.16 2.94 -1.07
CA VAL A 262 -16.33 1.57 -1.56
C VAL A 262 -16.85 1.53 -2.98
N PHE A 263 -16.61 0.44 -3.67
CA PHE A 263 -17.15 0.19 -5.00
C PHE A 263 -17.36 -1.30 -5.25
N GLY A 264 -18.15 -1.62 -6.27
CA GLY A 264 -18.30 -2.95 -6.83
C GLY A 264 -18.32 -2.88 -8.35
N ILE A 265 -17.77 -3.88 -9.01
CA ILE A 265 -17.77 -4.02 -10.46
C ILE A 265 -18.28 -5.42 -10.80
N ILE A 266 -19.35 -5.49 -11.60
CA ILE A 266 -19.88 -6.75 -12.13
C ILE A 266 -19.89 -6.64 -13.65
N PRO A 267 -18.97 -7.30 -14.36
CA PRO A 267 -18.92 -7.19 -15.82
C PRO A 267 -20.10 -7.96 -16.45
N ASN A 268 -20.80 -7.31 -17.35
CA ASN A 268 -21.68 -8.00 -18.29
C ASN A 268 -20.84 -8.45 -19.49
N MET A 269 -20.63 -9.75 -19.64
CA MET A 269 -19.83 -10.36 -20.69
C MET A 269 -20.67 -11.05 -21.75
N GLN A 270 -21.98 -10.85 -21.78
CA GLN A 270 -22.88 -11.48 -22.76
C GLN A 270 -22.44 -11.21 -24.20
N GLY A 271 -22.11 -9.95 -24.50
CA GLY A 271 -21.64 -9.53 -25.82
C GLY A 271 -20.33 -10.21 -26.20
N PHE A 272 -19.37 -10.24 -25.28
CA PHE A 272 -18.09 -10.92 -25.47
C PHE A 272 -18.27 -12.41 -25.80
N PHE A 273 -19.03 -13.14 -25.00
CA PHE A 273 -19.29 -14.55 -25.27
C PHE A 273 -20.00 -14.76 -26.59
N LYS A 274 -21.07 -14.00 -26.88
CA LYS A 274 -21.86 -14.17 -28.08
C LYS A 274 -21.11 -13.74 -29.36
N ASN A 275 -20.53 -12.54 -29.36
CA ASN A 275 -20.01 -11.93 -30.57
C ASN A 275 -18.56 -12.32 -30.88
N LYS A 276 -17.75 -12.60 -29.82
CA LYS A 276 -16.34 -12.96 -29.98
C LYS A 276 -16.10 -14.47 -29.94
N LEU A 277 -16.91 -15.20 -29.18
CA LEU A 277 -16.71 -16.64 -28.96
C LEU A 277 -17.84 -17.52 -29.53
N GLY A 278 -18.97 -16.96 -29.95
CA GLY A 278 -20.15 -17.70 -30.43
C GLY A 278 -20.85 -18.51 -29.34
N ILE A 279 -20.65 -18.17 -28.06
CA ILE A 279 -21.22 -18.87 -26.91
C ILE A 279 -22.48 -18.16 -26.47
N THR A 280 -23.58 -18.91 -26.28
CA THR A 280 -24.84 -18.44 -25.73
C THR A 280 -25.19 -19.19 -24.45
N PHE A 281 -25.98 -18.55 -23.58
CA PHE A 281 -26.44 -19.12 -22.32
C PHE A 281 -27.95 -19.22 -22.29
N ASP A 282 -28.43 -20.35 -21.81
CA ASP A 282 -29.85 -20.57 -21.52
C ASP A 282 -29.96 -21.27 -20.15
N GLY A 283 -31.05 -21.07 -19.43
CA GLY A 283 -31.16 -21.60 -18.08
C GLY A 283 -32.55 -21.49 -17.48
N VAL A 284 -32.78 -22.26 -16.42
CA VAL A 284 -34.02 -22.30 -15.64
C VAL A 284 -33.74 -21.72 -14.25
N LYS A 285 -34.66 -20.92 -13.74
CA LYS A 285 -34.53 -20.26 -12.43
C LYS A 285 -35.74 -20.62 -11.55
N THR A 286 -35.45 -20.79 -10.26
CA THR A 286 -36.49 -21.00 -9.24
C THR A 286 -37.07 -19.69 -8.70
N GLY A 287 -36.48 -18.57 -9.05
CA GLY A 287 -36.91 -17.23 -8.65
C GLY A 287 -36.23 -16.13 -9.48
N PRO A 288 -36.78 -14.90 -9.48
CA PRO A 288 -36.35 -13.82 -10.39
C PRO A 288 -34.90 -13.36 -10.17
N TYR A 289 -34.34 -13.59 -8.97
CA TYR A 289 -33.00 -13.17 -8.61
C TYR A 289 -32.00 -14.32 -8.38
N ALA A 290 -32.39 -15.55 -8.78
CA ALA A 290 -31.54 -16.73 -8.55
C ALA A 290 -30.18 -16.67 -9.26
N ASP A 291 -30.05 -15.86 -10.31
CA ASP A 291 -28.83 -15.59 -11.07
C ASP A 291 -28.43 -14.10 -11.01
N ALA A 292 -28.84 -13.40 -9.96
CA ALA A 292 -28.36 -12.04 -9.71
C ALA A 292 -26.83 -12.02 -9.64
N ALA A 293 -26.20 -10.94 -10.12
CA ALA A 293 -24.75 -10.78 -10.23
C ALA A 293 -24.05 -11.79 -11.20
N THR A 294 -24.78 -12.40 -12.14
CA THR A 294 -24.16 -13.17 -13.22
C THR A 294 -23.41 -12.25 -14.20
N VAL A 295 -22.37 -12.81 -14.86
CA VAL A 295 -21.64 -12.13 -15.93
C VAL A 295 -22.20 -12.44 -17.33
N THR A 296 -23.17 -13.35 -17.43
CA THR A 296 -23.68 -13.89 -18.71
C THR A 296 -24.84 -13.10 -19.31
N ARG A 297 -25.36 -12.13 -18.57
CA ARG A 297 -26.40 -11.18 -18.99
C ARG A 297 -26.25 -9.85 -18.24
N PRO A 298 -26.82 -8.75 -18.77
CA PRO A 298 -26.92 -7.50 -18.02
C PRO A 298 -27.84 -7.66 -16.81
N MET A 299 -27.53 -6.92 -15.75
CA MET A 299 -28.40 -6.81 -14.58
C MET A 299 -29.66 -6.00 -14.91
N ASN A 300 -30.80 -6.42 -14.37
CA ASN A 300 -32.01 -5.60 -14.41
C ASN A 300 -31.92 -4.44 -13.37
N GLU A 301 -32.82 -3.49 -13.46
CA GLU A 301 -32.82 -2.28 -12.61
C GLU A 301 -32.99 -2.59 -11.11
N ASN A 302 -33.72 -3.64 -10.75
CA ASN A 302 -33.85 -4.04 -9.34
C ASN A 302 -32.56 -4.68 -8.82
N GLU A 303 -31.90 -5.51 -9.61
CA GLU A 303 -30.59 -6.09 -9.26
C GLU A 303 -29.56 -4.98 -9.08
N LYS A 304 -29.50 -3.98 -9.99
CA LYS A 304 -28.62 -2.82 -9.85
C LYS A 304 -28.89 -2.05 -8.55
N LYS A 305 -30.17 -1.81 -8.21
CA LYS A 305 -30.54 -1.16 -6.95
C LYS A 305 -30.11 -1.95 -5.72
N MET A 306 -30.24 -3.29 -5.75
CA MET A 306 -29.80 -4.15 -4.65
C MET A 306 -28.28 -4.05 -4.43
N ILE A 307 -27.49 -4.08 -5.50
CA ILE A 307 -26.02 -3.95 -5.39
C ILE A 307 -25.64 -2.55 -4.92
N GLN A 308 -26.25 -1.49 -5.48
CA GLN A 308 -25.98 -0.11 -5.04
C GLN A 308 -26.31 0.08 -3.55
N ALA A 309 -27.45 -0.45 -3.09
CA ALA A 309 -27.81 -0.41 -1.66
C ALA A 309 -26.80 -1.14 -0.78
N SER A 310 -26.25 -2.26 -1.23
CA SER A 310 -25.19 -2.98 -0.54
C SER A 310 -23.91 -2.14 -0.44
N VAL A 311 -23.50 -1.48 -1.52
CA VAL A 311 -22.34 -0.57 -1.55
C VAL A 311 -22.53 0.60 -0.59
N GLU A 312 -23.71 1.22 -0.56
CA GLU A 312 -24.04 2.33 0.34
C GLU A 312 -24.07 1.90 1.81
N MET A 313 -24.59 0.70 2.10
CA MET A 313 -24.59 0.13 3.43
C MET A 313 -23.16 -0.08 3.94
N ILE A 314 -22.28 -0.67 3.13
CA ILE A 314 -20.89 -0.91 3.50
C ILE A 314 -20.13 0.41 3.64
N TYR A 315 -20.40 1.40 2.78
CA TYR A 315 -19.80 2.73 2.90
C TYR A 315 -20.22 3.43 4.19
N THR A 316 -21.49 3.34 4.55
CA THR A 316 -22.01 3.87 5.83
C THR A 316 -21.34 3.19 7.02
N GLN A 317 -21.20 1.86 6.98
CA GLN A 317 -20.48 1.10 8.00
C GLN A 317 -19.01 1.54 8.10
N PHE A 318 -18.32 1.72 6.97
CA PHE A 318 -16.93 2.20 6.97
C PHE A 318 -16.80 3.57 7.65
N LYS A 319 -17.66 4.53 7.28
CA LYS A 319 -17.69 5.85 7.94
C LYS A 319 -17.91 5.74 9.44
N GLN A 320 -18.84 4.88 9.87
CA GLN A 320 -19.10 4.66 11.29
C GLN A 320 -17.88 4.06 12.01
N ARG A 321 -17.19 3.06 11.42
CA ARG A 321 -15.96 2.51 12.00
C ARG A 321 -14.87 3.56 12.19
N VAL A 322 -14.74 4.48 11.21
CA VAL A 322 -13.80 5.60 11.31
C VAL A 322 -14.24 6.58 12.41
N ALA A 323 -15.51 6.96 12.45
CA ALA A 323 -16.04 7.85 13.47
C ALA A 323 -15.80 7.31 14.88
N ASP A 324 -16.15 6.05 15.11
CA ASP A 324 -15.96 5.38 16.40
C ASP A 324 -14.49 5.25 16.79
N GLY A 325 -13.66 4.80 15.84
CA GLY A 325 -12.24 4.55 16.07
C GLY A 325 -11.43 5.82 16.29
N ARG A 326 -11.74 6.89 15.55
CA ARG A 326 -11.05 8.18 15.62
C ARG A 326 -11.74 9.17 16.58
N LYS A 327 -12.89 8.82 17.16
CA LYS A 327 -13.71 9.70 18.01
C LYS A 327 -14.11 11.00 17.30
N LEU A 328 -14.50 10.87 16.04
CA LEU A 328 -14.92 11.97 15.18
C LEU A 328 -16.44 11.92 14.97
N ASP A 329 -17.04 13.08 14.74
CA ASP A 329 -18.44 13.14 14.35
C ASP A 329 -18.66 12.50 12.96
N THR A 330 -19.76 11.78 12.80
CA THR A 330 -20.05 11.04 11.56
C THR A 330 -20.25 11.96 10.36
N ALA A 331 -20.85 13.14 10.56
CA ALA A 331 -21.02 14.13 9.50
C ALA A 331 -19.67 14.74 9.09
N TYR A 332 -18.77 14.96 10.06
CA TYR A 332 -17.39 15.37 9.75
C TYR A 332 -16.66 14.28 8.97
N VAL A 333 -16.75 13.01 9.40
CA VAL A 333 -16.16 11.89 8.66
C VAL A 333 -16.70 11.83 7.23
N ASP A 334 -18.00 12.05 7.02
CA ASP A 334 -18.57 12.08 5.67
C ASP A 334 -17.94 13.17 4.79
N SER A 335 -17.67 14.34 5.36
CA SER A 335 -17.05 15.48 4.65
C SER A 335 -15.61 15.21 4.19
N ILE A 336 -14.83 14.45 4.97
CA ILE A 336 -13.43 14.12 4.68
C ILE A 336 -13.26 12.75 3.99
N ALA A 337 -14.30 11.95 3.94
CA ALA A 337 -14.35 10.64 3.29
C ALA A 337 -14.51 10.76 1.77
N GLN A 338 -15.68 10.44 1.25
CA GLN A 338 -16.02 10.53 -0.18
C GLN A 338 -15.06 9.77 -1.11
N GLY A 339 -14.33 8.77 -0.58
CA GLY A 339 -13.29 8.05 -1.31
C GLY A 339 -12.00 8.83 -1.53
N ARG A 340 -11.86 10.01 -0.90
CA ARG A 340 -10.73 10.91 -1.11
C ARG A 340 -9.44 10.35 -0.52
N VAL A 341 -8.38 10.47 -1.31
CA VAL A 341 -7.00 10.13 -0.91
C VAL A 341 -6.36 11.32 -0.20
N TRP A 342 -5.62 11.05 0.87
CA TRP A 342 -4.93 12.03 1.68
C TRP A 342 -3.46 11.65 1.86
N THR A 343 -2.57 12.63 1.93
CA THR A 343 -1.20 12.45 2.41
C THR A 343 -1.17 12.37 3.93
N GLY A 344 -0.10 11.84 4.51
CA GLY A 344 0.08 11.80 5.96
C GLY A 344 -0.01 13.18 6.61
N VAL A 345 0.54 14.23 5.96
CA VAL A 345 0.41 15.62 6.45
C VAL A 345 -1.05 15.97 6.63
N ARG A 346 -1.85 15.84 5.58
CA ARG A 346 -3.28 16.19 5.61
C ARG A 346 -4.09 15.26 6.49
N ALA A 347 -3.76 13.96 6.48
CA ALA A 347 -4.43 12.97 7.34
C ALA A 347 -4.28 13.30 8.83
N LYS A 348 -3.14 13.88 9.23
CA LYS A 348 -2.93 14.35 10.61
C LYS A 348 -3.78 15.57 10.92
N GLU A 349 -3.86 16.53 10.02
CA GLU A 349 -4.66 17.76 10.20
C GLU A 349 -6.15 17.44 10.38
N ILE A 350 -6.66 16.45 9.63
CA ILE A 350 -8.08 16.05 9.67
C ILE A 350 -8.38 14.92 10.66
N GLY A 351 -7.41 14.50 11.49
CA GLY A 351 -7.60 13.53 12.56
C GLY A 351 -7.64 12.06 12.14
N LEU A 352 -7.26 11.73 10.91
CA LEU A 352 -7.20 10.34 10.45
C LEU A 352 -5.97 9.58 10.98
N ILE A 353 -4.90 10.26 11.35
CA ILE A 353 -3.73 9.70 12.04
C ILE A 353 -3.40 10.52 13.28
N ASP A 354 -2.59 9.95 14.19
CA ASP A 354 -2.25 10.59 15.46
C ASP A 354 -0.89 11.27 15.45
N ARG A 355 0.11 10.67 14.81
CA ARG A 355 1.50 11.12 14.91
C ARG A 355 2.28 10.84 13.63
N PHE A 356 3.27 11.70 13.39
CA PHE A 356 4.32 11.37 12.44
C PHE A 356 5.34 10.45 13.09
N GLY A 357 5.82 9.49 12.33
CA GLY A 357 6.84 8.53 12.72
C GLY A 357 6.76 7.24 11.92
N GLY A 358 7.82 6.46 11.96
CA GLY A 358 7.95 5.16 11.33
C GLY A 358 7.56 4.00 12.26
N LEU A 359 8.18 2.85 11.99
CA LEU A 359 7.94 1.64 12.76
C LEU A 359 8.52 1.74 14.18
N ASP A 360 9.70 2.32 14.33
CA ASP A 360 10.39 2.42 15.63
C ASP A 360 9.63 3.30 16.62
N GLU A 361 9.07 4.42 16.15
CA GLU A 361 8.22 5.30 16.96
C GLU A 361 6.93 4.60 17.38
N ALA A 362 6.34 3.81 16.49
CA ALA A 362 5.15 3.03 16.78
C ALA A 362 5.44 1.92 17.82
N VAL A 363 6.53 1.18 17.68
CA VAL A 363 6.99 0.17 18.65
C VAL A 363 7.28 0.82 20.00
N SER A 364 7.99 1.93 20.01
CA SER A 364 8.29 2.70 21.23
C SER A 364 7.01 3.21 21.91
N CYS A 365 6.00 3.61 21.13
CA CYS A 365 4.70 4.00 21.65
C CYS A 365 3.98 2.81 22.30
N ALA A 366 3.94 1.66 21.61
CA ALA A 366 3.34 0.43 22.11
C ALA A 366 3.99 -0.03 23.42
N ALA A 367 5.34 0.02 23.50
CA ALA A 367 6.09 -0.29 24.72
C ALA A 367 5.69 0.62 25.88
N ARG A 368 5.64 1.94 25.65
CA ARG A 368 5.21 2.90 26.69
C ARG A 368 3.78 2.66 27.16
N MET A 369 2.85 2.39 26.24
CA MET A 369 1.46 2.10 26.57
C MET A 369 1.33 0.82 27.42
N ALA A 370 2.15 -0.19 27.10
CA ALA A 370 2.23 -1.45 27.86
C ALA A 370 3.13 -1.35 29.11
N LYS A 371 3.72 -0.17 29.40
CA LYS A 371 4.63 0.07 30.53
C LYS A 371 5.88 -0.84 30.54
N LEU A 372 6.38 -1.15 29.34
CA LEU A 372 7.58 -1.98 29.18
C LEU A 372 8.82 -1.10 29.10
N THR A 373 9.83 -1.42 29.90
CA THR A 373 11.18 -0.82 29.84
C THR A 373 12.14 -1.72 29.07
N ASP A 374 11.88 -3.03 29.07
CA ASP A 374 12.63 -4.03 28.36
C ASP A 374 11.66 -5.00 27.66
N TYR A 375 11.86 -5.22 26.36
CA TYR A 375 10.98 -6.05 25.56
C TYR A 375 11.74 -6.63 24.35
N ARG A 376 11.13 -7.67 23.75
CA ARG A 376 11.56 -8.21 22.46
C ARG A 376 10.42 -8.15 21.45
N LEU A 377 10.76 -8.01 20.19
CA LEU A 377 9.79 -8.10 19.11
C LEU A 377 9.54 -9.58 18.77
N ARG A 378 8.29 -9.91 18.50
CA ARG A 378 7.88 -11.17 17.89
C ARG A 378 7.14 -10.88 16.60
N GLU A 379 7.78 -11.19 15.49
CA GLU A 379 7.26 -10.89 14.16
C GLU A 379 6.23 -11.94 13.69
N TYR A 380 5.25 -11.45 12.94
CA TYR A 380 4.19 -12.23 12.30
C TYR A 380 3.93 -11.72 10.88
N PRO A 381 3.77 -12.58 9.85
CA PRO A 381 4.11 -13.99 9.94
C PRO A 381 5.57 -14.19 10.38
N ALA A 382 5.87 -15.33 11.00
CA ALA A 382 7.26 -15.60 11.37
C ALA A 382 8.13 -15.59 10.10
N PRO A 383 9.34 -14.99 10.15
CA PRO A 383 10.27 -15.08 9.03
C PRO A 383 10.49 -16.53 8.62
N GLU A 384 10.47 -16.80 7.33
CA GLU A 384 10.81 -18.13 6.84
C GLU A 384 12.23 -18.47 7.25
N ASN A 385 12.43 -19.62 7.91
CA ASN A 385 13.76 -20.07 8.29
C ASN A 385 14.60 -20.33 7.03
N ILE A 386 15.81 -19.77 6.98
CA ILE A 386 16.79 -20.05 5.91
C ILE A 386 17.03 -21.57 5.78
N PHE A 387 16.88 -22.34 6.87
CA PHE A 387 16.94 -23.79 6.87
C PHE A 387 15.77 -24.43 6.10
N ASP A 388 14.56 -23.86 6.17
CA ASP A 388 13.41 -24.34 5.39
C ASP A 388 13.59 -23.99 3.90
N GLN A 389 14.29 -22.90 3.56
CA GLN A 389 14.69 -22.56 2.19
C GLN A 389 15.84 -23.44 1.66
N LEU A 390 16.76 -23.88 2.51
CA LEU A 390 17.94 -24.69 2.11
C LEU A 390 17.68 -26.20 2.16
N PHE A 391 16.81 -26.69 3.05
CA PHE A 391 16.51 -28.09 3.28
C PHE A 391 15.02 -28.43 3.20
N GLY A 392 14.16 -27.43 3.08
CA GLY A 392 12.76 -27.60 2.79
C GLY A 392 12.63 -28.14 1.38
N LYS A 393 12.01 -29.32 1.30
CA LYS A 393 11.55 -30.08 0.12
C LYS A 393 11.56 -29.17 -1.14
N ASP A 394 12.04 -29.75 -2.25
CA ASP A 394 11.80 -29.23 -3.61
C ASP A 394 10.32 -28.79 -3.75
N GLU A 395 9.99 -27.60 -3.25
CA GLU A 395 8.80 -26.93 -3.76
C GLU A 395 9.11 -26.58 -5.20
N PRO A 396 8.33 -27.10 -6.13
CA PRO A 396 8.51 -26.78 -7.53
C PRO A 396 8.49 -25.24 -7.62
N MET A 397 9.50 -24.70 -8.29
CA MET A 397 9.68 -23.26 -8.57
C MET A 397 8.31 -22.59 -8.61
N ASN A 398 8.07 -21.65 -7.67
CA ASN A 398 6.74 -21.10 -7.39
C ASN A 398 6.05 -20.79 -8.73
N TYR A 399 4.80 -21.20 -8.90
CA TYR A 399 4.06 -21.08 -10.17
C TYR A 399 4.16 -19.65 -10.74
N SER A 400 4.21 -18.63 -9.89
CA SER A 400 4.42 -17.23 -10.26
C SER A 400 5.80 -16.97 -10.87
N ASP A 401 6.86 -17.54 -10.32
CA ASP A 401 8.23 -17.38 -10.84
C ASP A 401 8.43 -18.13 -12.16
N ARG A 402 7.76 -19.27 -12.30
CA ARG A 402 7.73 -20.03 -13.55
C ARG A 402 6.96 -19.26 -14.63
N LEU A 403 5.79 -18.71 -14.32
CA LEU A 403 5.03 -17.86 -15.21
C LEU A 403 5.81 -16.60 -15.60
N LYS A 404 6.45 -15.94 -14.64
CA LYS A 404 7.28 -14.75 -14.90
C LYS A 404 8.44 -15.07 -15.85
N LYS A 405 9.06 -16.22 -15.68
CA LYS A 405 10.15 -16.71 -16.56
C LYS A 405 9.66 -17.11 -17.95
N GLU A 406 8.48 -17.75 -18.04
CA GLU A 406 7.90 -18.19 -19.32
C GLU A 406 7.29 -17.04 -20.13
N MET A 407 6.64 -16.08 -19.47
CA MET A 407 5.95 -14.97 -20.13
C MET A 407 6.84 -13.73 -20.34
N GLY A 408 7.96 -13.61 -19.63
CA GLY A 408 8.75 -12.40 -19.53
C GLY A 408 8.12 -11.37 -18.58
N GLU A 409 8.92 -10.42 -18.10
CA GLU A 409 8.50 -9.49 -17.04
C GLU A 409 7.33 -8.59 -17.43
N GLU A 410 7.30 -8.08 -18.65
CA GLU A 410 6.22 -7.20 -19.13
C GLU A 410 4.89 -7.94 -19.28
N ASN A 411 4.89 -9.13 -19.91
CA ASN A 411 3.69 -9.92 -20.05
C ASN A 411 3.18 -10.45 -18.69
N TYR A 412 4.09 -10.74 -17.76
CA TYR A 412 3.74 -11.13 -16.41
C TYR A 412 3.05 -9.98 -15.65
N LYS A 413 3.50 -8.72 -15.82
CA LYS A 413 2.80 -7.54 -15.28
C LYS A 413 1.38 -7.44 -15.81
N VAL A 414 1.18 -7.61 -17.12
CA VAL A 414 -0.16 -7.61 -17.74
C VAL A 414 -1.03 -8.75 -17.19
N TYR A 415 -0.48 -9.96 -17.04
CA TYR A 415 -1.17 -11.10 -16.45
C TYR A 415 -1.61 -10.80 -15.00
N MET A 416 -0.74 -10.20 -14.20
CA MET A 416 -1.05 -9.84 -12.81
C MET A 416 -2.14 -8.77 -12.74
N GLU A 417 -2.15 -7.81 -13.65
CA GLU A 417 -3.25 -6.83 -13.72
C GLU A 417 -4.58 -7.48 -14.13
N LEU A 418 -4.58 -8.42 -15.06
CA LEU A 418 -5.78 -9.19 -15.43
C LEU A 418 -6.29 -10.06 -14.28
N LYS A 419 -5.38 -10.72 -13.53
CA LYS A 419 -5.71 -11.47 -12.32
C LYS A 419 -6.35 -10.55 -11.28
N ARG A 420 -5.76 -9.38 -11.06
CA ARG A 420 -6.26 -8.35 -10.14
C ARG A 420 -7.65 -7.85 -10.52
N ILE A 421 -7.90 -7.59 -11.81
CA ILE A 421 -9.23 -7.22 -12.30
C ILE A 421 -10.24 -8.32 -11.97
N LYS A 422 -9.89 -9.59 -12.18
CA LYS A 422 -10.73 -10.72 -11.83
C LYS A 422 -11.05 -10.78 -10.34
N GLU A 423 -10.10 -10.48 -9.47
CA GLU A 423 -10.29 -10.44 -8.00
C GLU A 423 -11.17 -9.28 -7.55
N MET A 424 -11.19 -8.16 -8.29
CA MET A 424 -12.06 -7.02 -8.02
C MET A 424 -13.51 -7.26 -8.46
N THR A 425 -13.77 -8.25 -9.32
CA THR A 425 -15.12 -8.55 -9.81
C THR A 425 -15.91 -9.36 -8.80
N ASN A 426 -17.23 -9.15 -8.76
CA ASN A 426 -18.18 -9.87 -7.91
C ASN A 426 -18.03 -9.68 -6.39
N THR A 427 -17.17 -8.76 -5.93
CA THR A 427 -17.04 -8.42 -4.51
C THR A 427 -17.03 -6.90 -4.31
N VAL A 428 -17.51 -6.45 -3.15
CA VAL A 428 -17.42 -5.03 -2.80
C VAL A 428 -16.03 -4.72 -2.30
N GLN A 429 -15.38 -3.76 -2.92
CA GLN A 429 -13.99 -3.42 -2.74
C GLN A 429 -13.81 -2.10 -1.99
N ALA A 430 -12.93 -2.10 -1.02
CA ALA A 430 -12.35 -0.95 -0.38
C ALA A 430 -10.87 -0.87 -0.81
N ARG A 431 -10.61 -0.32 -2.00
CA ARG A 431 -9.29 -0.32 -2.67
C ARG A 431 -8.94 1.06 -3.24
N LEU A 432 -7.65 1.36 -3.32
CA LEU A 432 -7.14 2.56 -3.99
C LEU A 432 -7.32 2.48 -5.51
N PRO A 433 -7.45 3.65 -6.18
CA PRO A 433 -7.62 3.72 -7.64
C PRO A 433 -6.35 3.38 -8.44
N PHE A 434 -5.18 3.37 -7.79
CA PHE A 434 -3.88 3.22 -8.46
C PHE A 434 -2.91 2.41 -7.60
N GLN A 435 -1.86 1.89 -8.22
CA GLN A 435 -0.70 1.32 -7.52
C GLN A 435 0.42 2.34 -7.50
N PHE A 436 1.12 2.42 -6.37
CA PHE A 436 2.39 3.09 -6.29
C PHE A 436 3.49 2.09 -6.65
N PHE A 437 4.18 2.35 -7.74
CA PHE A 437 5.48 1.76 -8.00
C PHE A 437 6.51 2.85 -7.73
N ILE A 438 7.22 2.73 -6.64
CA ILE A 438 8.42 3.53 -6.40
C ILE A 438 9.55 2.73 -7.03
N ASN A 439 10.00 3.18 -8.19
CA ASN A 439 11.19 2.62 -8.87
C ASN A 439 12.46 3.13 -8.18
#